data_1eba6963d2179291001b132dc080c585
#
_entry.id   1eba6963d2179291001b132dc080c585
#
_cell.length_a   1.000
_cell.length_b   1.000
_cell.length_c   1.000
_cell.angle_alpha   90.00
_cell.angle_beta   90.00
_cell.angle_gamma   90.00
#
_symmetry.space_group_name_H-M   'P 1'
#
loop_
_entity.id
_entity.type
_entity.pdbx_description
1 polymer ?
#
loop_
_entity_poly.entity_id
_entity_poly.type
_entity_poly.pdbx_seq_one_letter_code
_entity_poly.pdbx_strand_id
1 'polypeptide(L)'
;MELVILNRANLEVKDYGYFGSDYEIVLDAVVYQKSKFTINKPNLNAEVGDIVFTRGLPFSYIGIIETISKEDEDLKVSLEVNDFSSIFDIEVTVSSYTGDLCEFLRLLIYKTFINNSDKYQVLPYLNLTKSCAINGSLTYEGTELVSITEVSEMLAKRYGIRYKCSLNIDHEGIIKGINVEITGVTKGMKIRHDLQCIKDLEIVDSNKQGSNKIIFYPNDDNVTYKSTITYYLLTDGTITTSSTHSKRIKNVKCMSQFYSDNEYSSLYTKATSELLKSNLEHNIEFKISVDNLVLVPFENINVGDFLEFVTEKKTYSTMVTQLSVKGNLYECSVVLGEYRIKLTDKIKLLEKK
;
A
#
# COMPACT_ATOMS: atom_id res chain seq x y z
N MET A 1 24.35 12.42 -0.76
CA MET A 1 23.50 11.26 -1.10
C MET A 1 23.36 11.21 -2.60
N GLU A 2 23.24 10.04 -3.16
CA GLU A 2 23.23 9.82 -4.61
C GLU A 2 21.91 9.17 -5.05
N LEU A 3 21.34 9.66 -6.15
CA LEU A 3 20.25 9.03 -6.86
C LEU A 3 20.81 8.45 -8.16
N VAL A 4 20.65 7.16 -8.35
CA VAL A 4 21.09 6.45 -9.56
C VAL A 4 19.89 6.30 -10.49
N ILE A 5 20.07 6.69 -11.75
CA ILE A 5 19.06 6.60 -12.80
C ILE A 5 19.31 5.35 -13.63
N LEU A 6 18.34 4.49 -13.77
CA LEU A 6 18.39 3.25 -14.53
C LEU A 6 17.39 3.26 -15.68
N ASN A 7 17.81 2.73 -16.80
CA ASN A 7 16.91 2.45 -17.91
C ASN A 7 15.88 1.39 -17.50
N ARG A 8 14.60 1.68 -17.67
CA ARG A 8 13.50 0.77 -17.32
C ARG A 8 13.54 -0.56 -18.07
N ALA A 9 14.08 -0.60 -19.29
CA ALA A 9 14.03 -1.81 -20.11
C ALA A 9 15.07 -2.87 -19.69
N ASN A 10 16.27 -2.44 -19.25
CA ASN A 10 17.41 -3.34 -19.03
C ASN A 10 18.19 -3.08 -17.73
N LEU A 11 17.80 -2.12 -16.91
CA LEU A 11 18.47 -1.67 -15.69
C LEU A 11 19.90 -1.15 -15.89
N GLU A 12 20.29 -0.81 -17.11
CA GLU A 12 21.56 -0.13 -17.34
C GLU A 12 21.55 1.25 -16.70
N VAL A 13 22.67 1.61 -16.07
CA VAL A 13 22.82 2.92 -15.47
C VAL A 13 22.89 3.98 -16.57
N LYS A 14 21.93 4.91 -16.58
CA LYS A 14 21.92 6.06 -17.51
C LYS A 14 22.71 7.23 -16.95
N ASP A 15 22.55 7.49 -15.64
CA ASP A 15 23.17 8.65 -15.00
C ASP A 15 23.16 8.55 -13.47
N TYR A 16 23.82 9.53 -12.85
CA TYR A 16 23.87 9.73 -11.41
C TYR A 16 23.54 11.18 -11.09
N GLY A 17 22.72 11.38 -10.08
CA GLY A 17 22.38 12.68 -9.53
C GLY A 17 22.70 12.76 -8.05
N TYR A 18 23.30 13.87 -7.62
CA TYR A 18 23.52 14.13 -6.20
C TYR A 18 22.44 15.02 -5.66
N PHE A 19 21.85 14.61 -4.54
CA PHE A 19 20.89 15.40 -3.79
C PHE A 19 21.40 15.64 -2.37
N GLY A 20 21.09 16.83 -1.85
CA GLY A 20 21.43 17.24 -0.49
C GLY A 20 20.35 16.79 0.50
N SER A 21 19.97 17.68 1.36
CA SER A 21 18.84 17.50 2.30
C SER A 21 17.47 17.83 1.72
N ASP A 22 17.42 18.29 0.47
CA ASP A 22 16.17 18.68 -0.20
C ASP A 22 15.55 17.47 -0.91
N TYR A 23 15.01 16.58 -0.09
CA TYR A 23 14.25 15.42 -0.58
C TYR A 23 13.12 15.06 0.40
N GLU A 24 12.09 14.47 -0.14
CA GLU A 24 11.00 13.84 0.59
C GLU A 24 10.72 12.46 0.01
N ILE A 25 10.86 11.41 0.84
CA ILE A 25 10.52 10.05 0.45
C ILE A 25 9.26 9.66 1.20
N VAL A 26 8.22 9.26 0.45
CA VAL A 26 6.94 8.85 1.01
C VAL A 26 6.62 7.44 0.55
N LEU A 27 6.36 6.56 1.50
CA LEU A 27 5.79 5.23 1.28
C LEU A 27 4.41 5.17 1.91
N ASP A 28 3.43 4.69 1.15
CA ASP A 28 2.03 4.69 1.54
C ASP A 28 1.39 3.33 1.24
N ALA A 29 0.47 2.89 2.10
CA ALA A 29 -0.21 1.60 1.96
C ALA A 29 -1.38 1.62 0.96
N VAL A 30 -1.92 2.80 0.66
CA VAL A 30 -3.23 2.93 -0.02
C VAL A 30 -3.15 3.80 -1.28
N VAL A 31 -2.32 4.84 -1.26
CA VAL A 31 -2.20 5.79 -2.37
C VAL A 31 -0.72 6.01 -2.64
N TYR A 32 -0.32 5.88 -3.89
CA TYR A 32 1.06 6.21 -4.28
C TYR A 32 1.27 7.72 -4.19
N GLN A 33 1.74 8.17 -3.00
CA GLN A 33 2.25 9.53 -2.87
C GLN A 33 3.63 9.62 -3.51
N LYS A 34 3.87 10.72 -4.19
CA LYS A 34 5.12 10.95 -4.90
C LYS A 34 6.22 11.35 -3.92
N SER A 35 7.32 10.65 -3.99
CA SER A 35 8.59 11.10 -3.42
C SER A 35 9.18 12.21 -4.30
N LYS A 36 9.94 13.13 -3.68
CA LYS A 36 10.53 14.28 -4.38
C LYS A 36 12.02 14.33 -4.14
N PHE A 37 12.76 14.62 -5.19
CA PHE A 37 14.20 14.82 -5.14
C PHE A 37 14.60 16.05 -5.94
N THR A 38 15.44 16.89 -5.36
CA THR A 38 16.06 18.02 -6.05
C THR A 38 17.51 17.68 -6.34
N ILE A 39 17.84 17.56 -7.63
CA ILE A 39 19.14 17.14 -8.12
C ILE A 39 19.91 18.34 -8.65
N ASN A 40 21.13 18.57 -8.14
CA ASN A 40 22.00 19.65 -8.58
C ASN A 40 22.79 19.25 -9.85
N LYS A 41 22.09 18.98 -10.95
CA LYS A 41 22.67 18.58 -12.23
C LYS A 41 21.73 18.96 -13.39
N PRO A 42 21.98 20.07 -14.09
CA PRO A 42 21.07 20.59 -15.12
C PRO A 42 20.92 19.64 -16.33
N ASN A 43 21.96 18.90 -16.66
CA ASN A 43 22.00 17.95 -17.79
C ASN A 43 21.79 16.50 -17.30
N LEU A 44 20.91 16.29 -16.34
CA LEU A 44 20.56 14.95 -15.88
C LEU A 44 19.96 14.15 -17.04
N ASN A 45 20.57 13.00 -17.36
CA ASN A 45 20.05 12.07 -18.35
C ASN A 45 19.00 11.15 -17.72
N ALA A 46 17.78 11.67 -17.63
CA ALA A 46 16.64 10.97 -17.05
C ALA A 46 15.39 11.20 -17.90
N GLU A 47 14.56 10.20 -17.99
CA GLU A 47 13.27 10.22 -18.69
C GLU A 47 12.15 9.76 -17.76
N VAL A 48 10.93 10.20 -18.05
CA VAL A 48 9.73 9.69 -17.36
C VAL A 48 9.63 8.19 -17.63
N GLY A 49 9.43 7.42 -16.55
CA GLY A 49 9.41 5.96 -16.58
C GLY A 49 10.76 5.30 -16.23
N ASP A 50 11.87 6.03 -16.19
CA ASP A 50 13.12 5.47 -15.69
C ASP A 50 13.02 5.06 -14.21
N ILE A 51 13.81 4.05 -13.84
CA ILE A 51 13.88 3.58 -12.47
C ILE A 51 14.97 4.36 -11.73
N VAL A 52 14.70 4.71 -10.49
CA VAL A 52 15.67 5.35 -9.62
C VAL A 52 15.88 4.57 -8.35
N PHE A 53 17.07 4.63 -7.78
CA PHE A 53 17.32 4.17 -6.42
C PHE A 53 18.30 5.07 -5.69
N THR A 54 18.22 5.07 -4.36
CA THR A 54 19.04 5.92 -3.51
C THR A 54 20.25 5.18 -2.98
N ARG A 55 21.40 5.88 -2.91
CA ARG A 55 22.62 5.44 -2.21
C ARG A 55 23.01 6.46 -1.15
N GLY A 56 23.52 5.96 -0.02
CA GLY A 56 23.99 6.82 1.09
C GLY A 56 22.88 7.28 2.03
N LEU A 57 21.67 6.73 1.90
CA LEU A 57 20.65 6.75 2.94
C LEU A 57 20.78 5.53 3.85
N PRO A 58 20.33 5.60 5.12
CA PRO A 58 20.34 4.44 6.03
C PRO A 58 19.35 3.33 5.59
N PHE A 59 18.52 3.58 4.60
CA PHE A 59 17.58 2.63 4.02
C PHE A 59 17.66 2.69 2.49
N SER A 60 17.16 1.65 1.84
CA SER A 60 17.11 1.57 0.37
C SER A 60 15.74 2.04 -0.12
N TYR A 61 15.72 2.96 -1.07
CA TYR A 61 14.51 3.38 -1.77
C TYR A 61 14.68 3.11 -3.26
N ILE A 62 13.63 2.59 -3.88
CA ILE A 62 13.55 2.34 -5.31
C ILE A 62 12.22 2.88 -5.83
N GLY A 63 12.23 3.58 -6.95
CA GLY A 63 11.03 4.17 -7.51
C GLY A 63 11.09 4.37 -9.02
N ILE A 64 10.03 4.92 -9.57
CA ILE A 64 9.87 5.21 -10.99
C ILE A 64 9.61 6.70 -11.17
N ILE A 65 10.35 7.34 -12.05
CA ILE A 65 10.16 8.76 -12.35
C ILE A 65 8.81 8.96 -13.02
N GLU A 66 7.97 9.80 -12.42
CA GLU A 66 6.69 10.20 -13.01
C GLU A 66 6.74 11.58 -13.64
N THR A 67 7.49 12.51 -13.01
CA THR A 67 7.60 13.89 -13.51
C THR A 67 9.02 14.39 -13.39
N ILE A 68 9.47 15.12 -14.40
CA ILE A 68 10.75 15.82 -14.42
C ILE A 68 10.47 17.29 -14.68
N SER A 69 10.87 18.15 -13.74
CA SER A 69 10.75 19.60 -13.88
C SER A 69 12.15 20.23 -13.91
N LYS A 70 12.38 21.10 -14.89
CA LYS A 70 13.62 21.88 -15.03
C LYS A 70 13.23 23.35 -15.01
N GLU A 71 13.87 24.12 -14.15
CA GLU A 71 13.73 25.57 -14.14
C GLU A 71 14.92 26.19 -14.88
N ASP A 72 14.64 27.06 -15.86
CA ASP A 72 15.66 27.62 -16.76
C ASP A 72 16.76 28.43 -16.05
N GLU A 73 16.43 29.02 -14.89
CA GLU A 73 17.37 29.80 -14.08
C GLU A 73 18.12 28.97 -13.04
N ASP A 74 17.66 27.77 -12.72
CA ASP A 74 18.24 26.91 -11.71
C ASP A 74 19.03 25.75 -12.35
N LEU A 75 20.24 25.56 -11.89
CA LEU A 75 21.07 24.39 -12.23
C LEU A 75 20.54 23.08 -11.62
N LYS A 76 19.23 23.05 -11.31
CA LYS A 76 18.56 21.98 -10.60
C LYS A 76 17.50 21.31 -11.43
N VAL A 77 17.32 20.03 -11.19
CA VAL A 77 16.23 19.21 -11.75
C VAL A 77 15.43 18.65 -10.60
N SER A 78 14.14 18.90 -10.60
CA SER A 78 13.20 18.31 -9.63
C SER A 78 12.55 17.07 -10.23
N LEU A 79 12.62 15.95 -9.49
CA LEU A 79 12.01 14.68 -9.85
C LEU A 79 10.87 14.36 -8.90
N GLU A 80 9.71 14.03 -9.44
CA GLU A 80 8.64 13.34 -8.69
C GLU A 80 8.69 11.86 -9.05
N VAL A 81 8.73 11.02 -8.03
CA VAL A 81 9.02 9.59 -8.15
C VAL A 81 7.95 8.80 -7.41
N ASN A 82 7.28 7.88 -8.08
CA ASN A 82 6.42 6.90 -7.42
C ASN A 82 7.26 5.76 -6.85
N ASP A 83 6.81 5.14 -5.76
CA ASP A 83 7.38 3.88 -5.32
C ASP A 83 7.37 2.84 -6.45
N PHE A 84 8.39 1.97 -6.48
CA PHE A 84 8.51 0.97 -7.55
C PHE A 84 7.29 0.05 -7.63
N SER A 85 6.63 -0.21 -6.52
CA SER A 85 5.41 -1.03 -6.49
C SER A 85 4.25 -0.46 -7.30
N SER A 86 4.31 0.81 -7.71
CA SER A 86 3.31 1.43 -8.60
C SER A 86 3.17 0.74 -9.95
N ILE A 87 4.19 -0.04 -10.40
CA ILE A 87 4.06 -0.87 -11.61
C ILE A 87 2.98 -1.94 -11.50
N PHE A 88 2.62 -2.34 -10.28
CA PHE A 88 1.61 -3.36 -10.03
C PHE A 88 0.17 -2.82 -10.06
N ASP A 89 -0.02 -1.52 -10.26
CA ASP A 89 -1.34 -0.92 -10.48
C ASP A 89 -1.82 -1.17 -11.92
N ILE A 90 -1.89 -2.45 -12.26
CA ILE A 90 -2.37 -2.97 -13.55
C ILE A 90 -3.55 -3.89 -13.29
N GLU A 91 -4.63 -3.68 -14.05
CA GLU A 91 -5.80 -4.56 -14.03
C GLU A 91 -5.47 -5.94 -14.60
N VAL A 92 -5.83 -6.96 -13.85
CA VAL A 92 -5.68 -8.36 -14.20
C VAL A 92 -6.99 -9.10 -13.98
N THR A 93 -7.19 -10.13 -14.76
CA THR A 93 -8.33 -11.00 -14.58
C THR A 93 -8.13 -11.94 -13.41
N VAL A 94 -9.00 -11.88 -12.42
CA VAL A 94 -8.98 -12.77 -11.25
C VAL A 94 -10.25 -13.60 -11.18
N SER A 95 -10.15 -14.76 -10.56
CA SER A 95 -11.27 -15.64 -10.22
C SER A 95 -11.12 -16.15 -8.80
N SER A 96 -12.19 -16.70 -8.24
CA SER A 96 -12.15 -17.28 -6.89
C SER A 96 -11.00 -18.27 -6.73
N TYR A 97 -10.31 -18.17 -5.61
CA TYR A 97 -9.15 -19.00 -5.32
C TYR A 97 -9.18 -19.49 -3.87
N THR A 98 -8.82 -20.76 -3.67
CA THR A 98 -8.63 -21.33 -2.35
C THR A 98 -7.29 -22.09 -2.33
N GLY A 99 -6.46 -21.77 -1.36
CA GLY A 99 -5.12 -22.36 -1.23
C GLY A 99 -4.10 -21.38 -0.64
N ASP A 100 -2.84 -21.49 -1.05
CA ASP A 100 -1.77 -20.60 -0.63
C ASP A 100 -1.90 -19.23 -1.30
N LEU A 101 -2.35 -18.23 -0.55
CA LEU A 101 -2.58 -16.87 -1.03
C LEU A 101 -1.27 -16.12 -1.36
N CYS A 102 -0.14 -16.51 -0.74
CA CYS A 102 1.17 -15.97 -1.11
C CYS A 102 1.53 -16.42 -2.53
N GLU A 103 1.25 -17.69 -2.85
CA GLU A 103 1.45 -18.23 -4.19
C GLU A 103 0.48 -17.62 -5.21
N PHE A 104 -0.76 -17.36 -4.82
CA PHE A 104 -1.73 -16.68 -5.66
C PHE A 104 -1.21 -15.30 -6.11
N LEU A 105 -0.80 -14.45 -5.17
CA LEU A 105 -0.24 -13.13 -5.48
C LEU A 105 1.02 -13.24 -6.34
N ARG A 106 1.91 -14.19 -6.02
CA ARG A 106 3.12 -14.46 -6.81
C ARG A 106 2.78 -14.81 -8.26
N LEU A 107 1.79 -15.66 -8.46
CA LEU A 107 1.36 -16.07 -9.81
C LEU A 107 0.71 -14.96 -10.60
N LEU A 108 -0.03 -14.05 -9.96
CA LEU A 108 -0.56 -12.87 -10.65
C LEU A 108 0.59 -11.99 -11.18
N ILE A 109 1.56 -11.66 -10.35
CA ILE A 109 2.72 -10.87 -10.74
C ILE A 109 3.53 -11.61 -11.82
N TYR A 110 3.75 -12.93 -11.66
CA TYR A 110 4.50 -13.74 -12.62
C TYR A 110 3.87 -13.74 -14.01
N LYS A 111 2.55 -13.99 -14.09
CA LYS A 111 1.84 -14.01 -15.36
C LYS A 111 1.81 -12.64 -16.04
N THR A 112 1.79 -11.58 -15.25
CA THR A 112 1.68 -10.21 -15.77
C THR A 112 3.02 -9.68 -16.25
N PHE A 113 4.13 -9.93 -15.53
CA PHE A 113 5.40 -9.25 -15.76
C PHE A 113 6.57 -10.17 -16.17
N ILE A 114 6.43 -11.49 -16.04
CA ILE A 114 7.52 -12.42 -16.35
C ILE A 114 7.10 -13.37 -17.49
N ASN A 115 5.92 -13.94 -17.41
CA ASN A 115 5.43 -14.89 -18.41
C ASN A 115 4.18 -14.35 -19.10
N ASN A 116 4.30 -13.20 -19.75
CA ASN A 116 3.23 -12.57 -20.50
C ASN A 116 3.39 -12.84 -22.00
N SER A 117 2.28 -12.97 -22.71
CA SER A 117 2.27 -13.05 -24.19
C SER A 117 2.69 -11.75 -24.86
N ASP A 118 2.39 -10.61 -24.23
CA ASP A 118 2.90 -9.31 -24.66
C ASP A 118 4.33 -9.10 -24.14
N LYS A 119 5.30 -9.20 -25.05
CA LYS A 119 6.72 -9.06 -24.74
C LYS A 119 7.10 -7.67 -24.23
N TYR A 120 6.34 -6.63 -24.57
CA TYR A 120 6.58 -5.28 -24.08
C TYR A 120 6.19 -5.08 -22.62
N GLN A 121 5.35 -5.97 -22.09
CA GLN A 121 4.98 -5.98 -20.68
C GLN A 121 5.94 -6.79 -19.82
N VAL A 122 6.77 -7.63 -20.44
CA VAL A 122 7.73 -8.47 -19.71
C VAL A 122 8.89 -7.65 -19.17
N LEU A 123 9.16 -7.80 -17.87
CA LEU A 123 10.29 -7.21 -17.17
C LEU A 123 11.29 -8.32 -16.80
N PRO A 124 12.28 -8.60 -17.65
CA PRO A 124 13.14 -9.78 -17.51
C PRO A 124 14.06 -9.73 -16.27
N TYR A 125 14.21 -8.58 -15.68
CA TYR A 125 15.01 -8.32 -14.49
C TYR A 125 14.26 -8.53 -13.17
N LEU A 126 12.96 -8.87 -13.18
CA LEU A 126 12.23 -9.16 -11.95
C LEU A 126 12.52 -10.56 -11.43
N ASN A 127 13.03 -10.63 -10.21
CA ASN A 127 13.22 -11.87 -9.46
C ASN A 127 12.10 -12.03 -8.45
N LEU A 128 11.21 -12.98 -8.67
CA LEU A 128 10.02 -13.16 -7.87
C LEU A 128 10.15 -14.33 -6.93
N THR A 129 10.12 -14.06 -5.63
CA THR A 129 10.23 -15.05 -4.55
C THR A 129 9.08 -14.95 -3.56
N LYS A 130 8.94 -15.95 -2.70
CA LYS A 130 8.04 -15.89 -1.55
C LYS A 130 8.71 -16.47 -0.31
N SER A 131 8.50 -15.84 0.82
CA SER A 131 8.98 -16.28 2.14
C SER A 131 7.85 -16.68 3.09
N CYS A 132 6.59 -16.63 2.65
CA CYS A 132 5.44 -17.04 3.44
C CYS A 132 4.56 -18.03 2.67
N ALA A 133 3.76 -18.79 3.44
CA ALA A 133 2.69 -19.65 2.93
C ALA A 133 1.48 -19.48 3.86
N ILE A 134 0.43 -18.85 3.37
CA ILE A 134 -0.77 -18.55 4.15
C ILE A 134 -1.96 -19.07 3.37
N ASN A 135 -2.61 -20.08 3.90
CA ASN A 135 -3.81 -20.65 3.30
C ASN A 135 -5.04 -19.82 3.62
N GLY A 136 -5.86 -19.61 2.60
CA GLY A 136 -7.10 -18.87 2.70
C GLY A 136 -7.94 -18.98 1.44
N SER A 137 -9.02 -18.23 1.39
CA SER A 137 -9.90 -18.18 0.22
C SER A 137 -10.23 -16.75 -0.16
N LEU A 138 -10.21 -16.48 -1.46
CA LEU A 138 -10.70 -15.28 -2.10
C LEU A 138 -11.93 -15.66 -2.92
N THR A 139 -12.99 -14.91 -2.77
CA THR A 139 -14.23 -15.15 -3.49
C THR A 139 -14.46 -13.98 -4.43
N TYR A 140 -14.50 -14.26 -5.71
CA TYR A 140 -14.87 -13.33 -6.77
C TYR A 140 -16.11 -13.88 -7.49
N GLU A 141 -16.89 -13.00 -8.07
CA GLU A 141 -18.04 -13.40 -8.88
C GLU A 141 -17.59 -13.67 -10.33
N GLY A 142 -17.41 -14.95 -10.63
CA GLY A 142 -16.92 -15.34 -11.95
C GLY A 142 -15.49 -14.88 -12.18
N THR A 143 -15.31 -14.06 -13.21
CA THR A 143 -14.03 -13.47 -13.60
C THR A 143 -14.14 -11.95 -13.50
N GLU A 144 -13.38 -11.35 -12.61
CA GLU A 144 -13.37 -9.90 -12.38
C GLU A 144 -12.06 -9.26 -12.85
N LEU A 145 -12.12 -8.00 -13.27
CA LEU A 145 -10.94 -7.15 -13.51
C LEU A 145 -10.65 -6.38 -12.24
N VAL A 146 -9.46 -6.61 -11.67
CA VAL A 146 -9.01 -5.99 -10.43
C VAL A 146 -7.52 -5.65 -10.56
N SER A 147 -7.07 -4.54 -10.03
CA SER A 147 -5.62 -4.26 -10.06
C SER A 147 -4.86 -5.19 -9.10
N ILE A 148 -3.62 -5.55 -9.45
CA ILE A 148 -2.76 -6.34 -8.56
C ILE A 148 -2.56 -5.61 -7.23
N THR A 149 -2.52 -4.28 -7.26
CA THR A 149 -2.43 -3.44 -6.05
C THR A 149 -3.64 -3.63 -5.15
N GLU A 150 -4.87 -3.60 -5.71
CA GLU A 150 -6.09 -3.84 -4.92
C GLU A 150 -6.13 -5.24 -4.31
N VAL A 151 -5.70 -6.25 -5.07
CA VAL A 151 -5.55 -7.62 -4.55
C VAL A 151 -4.53 -7.66 -3.40
N SER A 152 -3.38 -7.01 -3.57
CA SER A 152 -2.33 -6.94 -2.54
C SER A 152 -2.81 -6.24 -1.28
N GLU A 153 -3.53 -5.12 -1.40
CA GLU A 153 -4.11 -4.41 -0.26
C GLU A 153 -5.11 -5.28 0.51
N MET A 154 -5.99 -5.97 -0.20
CA MET A 154 -6.95 -6.89 0.40
C MET A 154 -6.23 -8.02 1.14
N LEU A 155 -5.20 -8.60 0.52
CA LEU A 155 -4.39 -9.66 1.13
C LEU A 155 -3.61 -9.15 2.36
N ALA A 156 -3.08 -7.94 2.31
CA ALA A 156 -2.40 -7.32 3.45
C ALA A 156 -3.36 -7.11 4.63
N LYS A 157 -4.51 -6.50 4.38
CA LYS A 157 -5.52 -6.20 5.41
C LYS A 157 -6.11 -7.47 6.05
N ARG A 158 -6.41 -8.49 5.24
CA ARG A 158 -7.13 -9.68 5.71
C ARG A 158 -6.20 -10.79 6.20
N TYR A 159 -5.08 -11.00 5.52
CA TYR A 159 -4.20 -12.13 5.78
C TYR A 159 -2.80 -11.72 6.22
N GLY A 160 -2.47 -10.42 6.13
CA GLY A 160 -1.13 -9.92 6.42
C GLY A 160 -0.11 -10.39 5.40
N ILE A 161 -0.47 -10.39 4.12
CA ILE A 161 0.41 -10.74 3.00
C ILE A 161 0.71 -9.47 2.23
N ARG A 162 1.97 -9.22 1.94
CA ARG A 162 2.42 -8.09 1.10
C ARG A 162 3.56 -8.52 0.20
N TYR A 163 3.96 -7.66 -0.72
CA TYR A 163 5.24 -7.77 -1.42
C TYR A 163 6.20 -6.68 -0.94
N LYS A 164 7.50 -6.98 -1.03
CA LYS A 164 8.59 -6.05 -0.78
C LYS A 164 9.49 -6.03 -2.01
N CYS A 165 9.78 -4.82 -2.52
CA CYS A 165 10.67 -4.62 -3.64
C CYS A 165 12.04 -4.18 -3.13
N SER A 166 13.11 -4.75 -3.70
CA SER A 166 14.49 -4.38 -3.39
C SER A 166 15.41 -4.64 -4.57
N LEU A 167 16.49 -3.87 -4.67
CA LEU A 167 17.50 -4.13 -5.70
C LEU A 167 18.27 -5.42 -5.38
N ASN A 168 18.52 -6.19 -6.42
CA ASN A 168 19.49 -7.28 -6.40
C ASN A 168 20.83 -6.76 -6.91
N ILE A 169 21.75 -6.51 -5.99
CA ILE A 169 23.08 -6.01 -6.28
C ILE A 169 24.08 -7.08 -5.86
N ASP A 170 25.01 -7.43 -6.74
CA ASP A 170 26.05 -8.40 -6.41
C ASP A 170 27.16 -7.79 -5.53
N HIS A 171 28.13 -8.63 -5.15
CA HIS A 171 29.27 -8.21 -4.32
C HIS A 171 30.23 -7.23 -5.00
N GLU A 172 30.13 -7.07 -6.32
CA GLU A 172 30.88 -6.09 -7.11
C GLU A 172 30.12 -4.76 -7.27
N GLY A 173 28.89 -4.67 -6.72
CA GLY A 173 28.02 -3.51 -6.82
C GLY A 173 27.23 -3.42 -8.13
N ILE A 174 27.22 -4.50 -8.92
CA ILE A 174 26.50 -4.57 -10.20
C ILE A 174 25.03 -4.93 -9.94
N ILE A 175 24.12 -4.18 -10.54
CA ILE A 175 22.70 -4.43 -10.46
C ILE A 175 22.35 -5.62 -11.35
N LYS A 176 21.80 -6.69 -10.76
CA LYS A 176 21.39 -7.92 -11.45
C LYS A 176 19.89 -7.99 -11.68
N GLY A 177 19.11 -7.18 -10.97
CA GLY A 177 17.66 -7.20 -11.09
C GLY A 177 16.97 -6.50 -9.93
N ILE A 178 15.66 -6.67 -9.87
CA ILE A 178 14.81 -6.22 -8.78
C ILE A 178 14.15 -7.45 -8.17
N ASN A 179 14.38 -7.67 -6.88
CA ASN A 179 13.72 -8.72 -6.13
C ASN A 179 12.33 -8.24 -5.70
N VAL A 180 11.32 -9.03 -5.99
CA VAL A 180 9.95 -8.87 -5.49
C VAL A 180 9.65 -10.07 -4.61
N GLU A 181 9.69 -9.88 -3.32
CA GLU A 181 9.46 -10.92 -2.32
C GLU A 181 8.03 -10.84 -1.79
N ILE A 182 7.26 -11.91 -1.95
CA ILE A 182 5.96 -12.04 -1.28
C ILE A 182 6.22 -12.50 0.15
N THR A 183 5.84 -11.67 1.11
CA THR A 183 6.15 -11.89 2.54
C THR A 183 4.95 -11.59 3.42
N GLY A 184 4.98 -12.08 4.65
CA GLY A 184 4.03 -11.70 5.68
C GLY A 184 4.34 -10.32 6.27
N VAL A 185 3.32 -9.57 6.66
CA VAL A 185 3.51 -8.34 7.45
C VAL A 185 3.93 -8.69 8.86
N THR A 186 4.73 -7.85 9.48
CA THR A 186 5.07 -7.96 10.89
C THR A 186 3.82 -7.81 11.74
N LYS A 187 3.63 -8.70 12.71
CA LYS A 187 2.50 -8.68 13.64
C LYS A 187 2.99 -8.74 15.07
N GLY A 188 2.19 -8.12 15.97
CA GLY A 188 2.47 -8.21 17.41
C GLY A 188 3.52 -7.25 17.94
N MET A 189 4.03 -6.32 17.13
CA MET A 189 4.84 -5.23 17.63
C MET A 189 3.99 -4.36 18.57
N LYS A 190 4.59 -3.94 19.71
CA LYS A 190 3.96 -3.02 20.64
C LYS A 190 4.79 -1.75 20.74
N ILE A 191 4.17 -0.63 20.44
CA ILE A 191 4.77 0.70 20.55
C ILE A 191 4.06 1.44 21.68
N ARG A 192 4.83 1.89 22.66
CA ARG A 192 4.31 2.72 23.75
C ARG A 192 4.49 4.19 23.41
N HIS A 193 3.47 4.98 23.72
CA HIS A 193 3.44 6.42 23.45
C HIS A 193 4.56 7.20 24.18
N ASP A 194 5.08 6.66 25.30
CA ASP A 194 6.12 7.26 26.15
C ASP A 194 7.55 6.87 25.75
N LEU A 195 7.75 6.19 24.61
CA LEU A 195 9.08 5.94 24.10
C LEU A 195 9.80 7.26 23.78
N GLN A 196 11.03 7.42 24.28
CA GLN A 196 11.83 8.64 24.09
C GLN A 196 12.09 9.03 22.64
N CYS A 197 12.01 8.05 21.74
CA CYS A 197 12.18 8.29 20.31
C CYS A 197 10.96 8.88 19.62
N ILE A 198 9.78 8.85 20.25
CA ILE A 198 8.55 9.41 19.71
C ILE A 198 8.48 10.90 20.01
N LYS A 199 8.30 11.69 18.97
CA LYS A 199 8.12 13.15 19.04
C LYS A 199 6.81 13.54 18.36
N ASP A 200 6.30 14.70 18.69
CA ASP A 200 5.14 15.32 18.03
C ASP A 200 3.95 14.35 17.89
N LEU A 201 3.66 13.59 18.96
CA LEU A 201 2.58 12.61 18.95
C LEU A 201 1.22 13.30 18.90
N GLU A 202 0.45 13.01 17.87
CA GLU A 202 -0.96 13.38 17.72
C GLU A 202 -1.82 12.11 17.65
N ILE A 203 -2.87 12.04 18.47
CA ILE A 203 -3.83 10.95 18.44
C ILE A 203 -5.21 11.57 18.21
N VAL A 204 -5.83 11.19 17.10
CA VAL A 204 -7.16 11.63 16.75
C VAL A 204 -8.08 10.39 16.73
N ASP A 205 -8.86 10.23 17.77
CA ASP A 205 -10.00 9.31 17.74
C ASP A 205 -11.11 9.96 16.92
N SER A 206 -11.39 9.44 15.75
CA SER A 206 -12.52 9.93 14.97
C SER A 206 -13.79 9.19 15.39
N ASN A 207 -14.82 9.94 15.80
CA ASN A 207 -16.17 9.40 15.95
C ASN A 207 -16.83 9.06 14.58
N LYS A 208 -16.09 9.18 13.50
CA LYS A 208 -16.45 8.64 12.20
C LYS A 208 -16.15 7.14 12.17
N GLN A 209 -16.82 6.41 13.07
CA GLN A 209 -16.87 4.96 12.93
C GLN A 209 -17.24 4.65 11.49
N GLY A 210 -16.42 3.90 10.81
CA GLY A 210 -16.81 3.32 9.58
C GLY A 210 -18.05 2.44 9.76
N SER A 211 -18.78 2.21 8.72
CA SER A 211 -19.95 1.36 8.79
C SER A 211 -19.53 -0.06 9.20
N ASN A 212 -20.17 -0.60 10.21
CA ASN A 212 -19.98 -1.99 10.65
C ASN A 212 -21.22 -2.87 10.36
N LYS A 213 -22.16 -2.30 9.61
CA LYS A 213 -23.33 -2.95 9.08
C LYS A 213 -23.61 -2.41 7.69
N ILE A 214 -23.86 -3.27 6.72
CA ILE A 214 -24.31 -2.89 5.38
C ILE A 214 -25.62 -3.60 5.07
N ILE A 215 -26.55 -2.86 4.49
CA ILE A 215 -27.85 -3.38 4.05
C ILE A 215 -27.93 -3.20 2.55
N PHE A 216 -28.12 -4.29 1.84
CA PHE A 216 -28.38 -4.29 0.41
C PHE A 216 -29.87 -4.39 0.14
N TYR A 217 -30.39 -3.46 -0.64
CA TYR A 217 -31.76 -3.42 -1.12
C TYR A 217 -31.82 -3.76 -2.60
N PRO A 218 -32.82 -4.50 -3.09
CA PRO A 218 -33.00 -4.70 -4.52
C PRO A 218 -33.29 -3.35 -5.20
N ASN A 219 -32.70 -3.14 -6.37
CA ASN A 219 -32.74 -1.86 -7.09
C ASN A 219 -34.05 -1.63 -7.88
N ASP A 220 -34.76 -2.69 -8.21
CA ASP A 220 -35.95 -2.65 -9.07
C ASP A 220 -37.00 -3.70 -8.64
N ASP A 221 -38.28 -3.41 -8.88
CA ASP A 221 -39.36 -4.34 -8.65
C ASP A 221 -39.34 -5.59 -9.57
N ASN A 222 -38.54 -5.55 -10.62
CA ASN A 222 -38.36 -6.67 -11.57
C ASN A 222 -37.16 -7.57 -11.22
N VAL A 223 -36.46 -7.34 -10.12
CA VAL A 223 -35.36 -8.22 -9.69
C VAL A 223 -35.88 -9.59 -9.31
N THR A 224 -35.20 -10.62 -9.76
CA THR A 224 -35.50 -12.02 -9.41
C THR A 224 -35.32 -12.26 -7.92
N TYR A 225 -34.26 -11.66 -7.34
CA TYR A 225 -33.96 -11.74 -5.91
C TYR A 225 -34.50 -10.50 -5.20
N LYS A 226 -35.65 -10.59 -4.56
CA LYS A 226 -36.30 -9.46 -3.86
C LYS A 226 -35.94 -9.36 -2.38
N SER A 227 -34.85 -9.99 -1.95
CA SER A 227 -34.48 -10.06 -0.53
C SER A 227 -33.59 -8.92 -0.12
N THR A 228 -33.91 -8.24 0.96
CA THR A 228 -32.99 -7.37 1.66
C THR A 228 -31.94 -8.21 2.38
N ILE A 229 -30.67 -7.99 2.11
CA ILE A 229 -29.56 -8.73 2.70
C ILE A 229 -28.76 -7.81 3.58
N THR A 230 -28.45 -8.29 4.78
CA THR A 230 -27.66 -7.51 5.76
C THR A 230 -26.43 -8.28 6.16
N TYR A 231 -25.28 -7.60 6.10
CA TYR A 231 -24.00 -8.09 6.60
C TYR A 231 -23.53 -7.24 7.77
N TYR A 232 -22.86 -7.89 8.72
CA TYR A 232 -22.31 -7.29 9.93
C TYR A 232 -20.82 -7.59 10.02
N LEU A 233 -20.03 -6.57 10.32
CA LEU A 233 -18.60 -6.72 10.59
C LEU A 233 -18.39 -7.25 12.00
N LEU A 234 -17.50 -8.20 12.15
CA LEU A 234 -17.09 -8.78 13.42
C LEU A 234 -15.78 -8.16 13.92
N THR A 235 -15.50 -8.29 15.21
CA THR A 235 -14.28 -7.76 15.84
C THR A 235 -12.98 -8.39 15.32
N ASP A 236 -13.07 -9.52 14.64
CA ASP A 236 -11.93 -10.19 13.98
C ASP A 236 -11.77 -9.84 12.49
N GLY A 237 -12.53 -8.86 12.00
CA GLY A 237 -12.49 -8.42 10.61
C GLY A 237 -13.24 -9.31 9.62
N THR A 238 -13.89 -10.37 10.08
CA THR A 238 -14.78 -11.18 9.23
C THR A 238 -16.18 -10.59 9.19
N ILE A 239 -17.01 -11.01 8.23
CA ILE A 239 -18.40 -10.57 8.13
C ILE A 239 -19.38 -11.74 8.30
N THR A 240 -20.58 -11.44 8.76
CA THR A 240 -21.65 -12.42 8.97
C THR A 240 -23.01 -11.83 8.63
N THR A 241 -23.97 -12.68 8.26
CA THR A 241 -25.39 -12.31 8.16
C THR A 241 -26.12 -12.46 9.48
N SER A 242 -25.53 -13.14 10.48
CA SER A 242 -26.15 -13.37 11.77
C SER A 242 -26.21 -12.10 12.62
N SER A 243 -27.42 -11.64 12.91
CA SER A 243 -27.67 -10.48 13.79
C SER A 243 -27.33 -10.72 15.26
N THR A 244 -27.17 -11.96 15.69
CA THR A 244 -26.94 -12.36 17.09
C THR A 244 -25.52 -12.87 17.34
N HIS A 245 -24.62 -12.76 16.37
CA HIS A 245 -23.25 -13.26 16.51
C HIS A 245 -22.51 -12.56 17.67
N SER A 246 -21.85 -13.34 18.54
CA SER A 246 -21.21 -12.83 19.78
C SER A 246 -20.08 -11.84 19.56
N LYS A 247 -19.36 -11.93 18.42
CA LYS A 247 -18.27 -11.02 18.05
C LYS A 247 -18.73 -9.77 17.28
N ARG A 248 -20.03 -9.48 17.21
CA ARG A 248 -20.49 -8.26 16.55
C ARG A 248 -19.98 -7.01 17.26
N ILE A 249 -19.58 -6.03 16.46
CA ILE A 249 -19.19 -4.72 16.96
C ILE A 249 -20.42 -4.03 17.56
N LYS A 250 -20.30 -3.57 18.80
CA LYS A 250 -21.32 -2.74 19.45
C LYS A 250 -21.31 -1.34 18.80
N ASN A 251 -22.32 -0.52 19.00
CA ASN A 251 -22.46 0.80 18.38
C ASN A 251 -22.56 0.73 16.84
N VAL A 252 -23.65 0.13 16.39
CA VAL A 252 -23.91 -0.12 14.97
C VAL A 252 -23.99 1.20 14.18
N LYS A 253 -23.10 1.35 13.20
CA LYS A 253 -23.24 2.31 12.10
C LYS A 253 -23.59 1.56 10.82
N CYS A 254 -24.69 1.97 10.22
CA CYS A 254 -25.25 1.30 9.06
C CYS A 254 -25.03 2.14 7.81
N MET A 255 -24.60 1.48 6.73
CA MET A 255 -24.72 1.98 5.38
C MET A 255 -25.71 1.14 4.57
N SER A 256 -26.23 1.68 3.49
CA SER A 256 -27.13 0.95 2.59
C SER A 256 -26.71 1.17 1.15
N GLN A 257 -26.90 0.13 0.34
CA GLN A 257 -26.65 0.15 -1.10
C GLN A 257 -27.77 -0.58 -1.82
N PHE A 258 -28.00 -0.23 -3.07
CA PHE A 258 -28.89 -0.98 -3.95
C PHE A 258 -28.08 -2.01 -4.74
N TYR A 259 -28.72 -3.11 -5.12
CA TYR A 259 -28.12 -4.14 -5.97
C TYR A 259 -29.06 -4.56 -7.09
N SER A 260 -28.48 -5.00 -8.20
CA SER A 260 -29.18 -5.61 -9.34
C SER A 260 -29.01 -7.14 -9.31
N ASP A 261 -29.78 -7.87 -10.12
CA ASP A 261 -29.76 -9.34 -10.14
C ASP A 261 -28.37 -9.93 -10.41
N ASN A 262 -27.61 -9.33 -11.31
CA ASN A 262 -26.24 -9.74 -11.64
C ASN A 262 -25.24 -9.48 -10.52
N GLU A 263 -25.57 -8.63 -9.54
CA GLU A 263 -24.71 -8.34 -8.39
C GLU A 263 -25.04 -9.21 -7.17
N TYR A 264 -26.14 -9.96 -7.19
CA TYR A 264 -26.64 -10.70 -6.04
C TYR A 264 -25.61 -11.68 -5.46
N SER A 265 -24.90 -12.40 -6.28
CA SER A 265 -23.86 -13.36 -5.86
C SER A 265 -22.59 -12.69 -5.35
N SER A 266 -22.31 -11.43 -5.72
CA SER A 266 -21.14 -10.65 -5.29
C SER A 266 -21.35 -9.87 -3.98
N LEU A 267 -22.57 -9.84 -3.45
CA LEU A 267 -22.91 -9.01 -2.28
C LEU A 267 -22.04 -9.30 -1.04
N TYR A 268 -21.61 -10.55 -0.85
CA TYR A 268 -20.68 -10.88 0.24
C TYR A 268 -19.32 -10.21 0.05
N THR A 269 -18.77 -10.25 -1.15
CA THR A 269 -17.47 -9.64 -1.50
C THR A 269 -17.56 -8.12 -1.42
N LYS A 270 -18.63 -7.53 -1.95
CA LYS A 270 -18.93 -6.10 -1.83
C LYS A 270 -19.04 -5.67 -0.37
N ALA A 271 -19.80 -6.40 0.45
CA ALA A 271 -19.92 -6.12 1.88
C ALA A 271 -18.57 -6.20 2.59
N THR A 272 -17.75 -7.20 2.28
CA THR A 272 -16.42 -7.38 2.86
C THR A 272 -15.53 -6.17 2.51
N SER A 273 -15.48 -5.78 1.25
CA SER A 273 -14.70 -4.63 0.79
C SER A 273 -15.14 -3.34 1.48
N GLU A 274 -16.44 -3.04 1.47
CA GLU A 274 -16.96 -1.79 2.04
C GLU A 274 -16.81 -1.71 3.57
N LEU A 275 -17.07 -2.81 4.27
CA LEU A 275 -16.97 -2.82 5.73
C LEU A 275 -15.52 -2.86 6.23
N LEU A 276 -14.58 -3.44 5.48
CA LEU A 276 -13.17 -3.42 5.84
C LEU A 276 -12.50 -2.08 5.56
N LYS A 277 -12.93 -1.32 4.55
CA LYS A 277 -12.43 0.04 4.27
C LYS A 277 -12.61 0.99 5.47
N SER A 278 -13.58 0.72 6.31
CA SER A 278 -14.03 1.62 7.36
C SER A 278 -13.50 1.31 8.77
N ASN A 279 -12.55 0.39 8.91
CA ASN A 279 -12.28 -0.24 10.21
C ASN A 279 -11.16 0.39 11.04
N LEU A 280 -10.52 1.44 10.59
CA LEU A 280 -9.51 2.17 11.34
C LEU A 280 -10.11 3.49 11.85
N GLU A 281 -10.67 3.46 13.07
CA GLU A 281 -11.40 4.58 13.69
C GLU A 281 -10.49 5.65 14.31
N HIS A 282 -9.19 5.54 14.10
CA HIS A 282 -8.22 6.44 14.70
C HIS A 282 -7.10 6.76 13.73
N ASN A 283 -6.55 7.94 13.88
CA ASN A 283 -5.31 8.36 13.24
C ASN A 283 -4.31 8.67 14.33
N ILE A 284 -3.16 8.03 14.31
CA ILE A 284 -2.05 8.29 15.21
C ILE A 284 -0.87 8.73 14.34
N GLU A 285 -0.40 9.91 14.58
CA GLU A 285 0.75 10.47 13.86
C GLU A 285 1.85 10.85 14.86
N PHE A 286 3.08 10.45 14.56
CA PHE A 286 4.24 10.81 15.36
C PHE A 286 5.49 10.84 14.48
N LYS A 287 6.55 11.45 15.02
CA LYS A 287 7.85 11.52 14.37
C LYS A 287 8.88 10.72 15.13
N ILE A 288 9.81 10.12 14.41
CA ILE A 288 10.99 9.45 14.92
C ILE A 288 12.22 9.95 14.18
N SER A 289 13.39 9.92 14.81
CA SER A 289 14.65 10.21 14.13
C SER A 289 14.99 9.04 13.19
N VAL A 290 15.55 9.33 12.01
CA VAL A 290 15.91 8.31 11.01
C VAL A 290 17.03 7.39 11.52
N ASP A 291 17.89 7.89 12.41
CA ASP A 291 19.01 7.16 13.05
C ASP A 291 18.61 6.46 14.36
N ASN A 292 17.32 6.37 14.64
CA ASN A 292 16.83 5.72 15.85
C ASN A 292 17.08 4.21 15.81
N LEU A 293 17.63 3.69 16.91
CA LEU A 293 17.95 2.27 17.05
C LEU A 293 16.77 1.39 17.55
N VAL A 294 15.69 2.01 18.02
CA VAL A 294 14.53 1.29 18.59
C VAL A 294 13.44 1.07 17.54
N LEU A 295 13.05 2.15 16.88
CA LEU A 295 12.07 2.14 15.79
C LEU A 295 12.79 2.57 14.51
N VAL A 296 13.36 1.61 13.80
CA VAL A 296 14.13 1.88 12.59
C VAL A 296 13.18 1.85 11.39
N PRO A 297 12.94 3.02 10.74
CA PRO A 297 12.09 3.10 9.57
C PRO A 297 12.62 2.18 8.47
N PHE A 298 11.71 1.52 7.77
CA PHE A 298 11.97 0.60 6.65
C PHE A 298 12.71 -0.69 6.99
N GLU A 299 13.11 -0.88 8.24
CA GLU A 299 13.67 -2.14 8.74
C GLU A 299 12.66 -2.88 9.63
N ASN A 300 12.41 -2.35 10.83
CA ASN A 300 11.51 -2.98 11.80
C ASN A 300 10.14 -2.32 11.88
N ILE A 301 9.96 -1.15 11.26
CA ILE A 301 8.68 -0.49 11.06
C ILE A 301 8.47 -0.22 9.55
N ASN A 302 7.48 -0.85 8.97
CA ASN A 302 7.22 -0.79 7.54
C ASN A 302 5.74 -0.51 7.28
N VAL A 303 5.46 0.13 6.16
CA VAL A 303 4.08 0.31 5.69
C VAL A 303 3.38 -1.05 5.57
N GLY A 304 2.17 -1.15 6.09
CA GLY A 304 1.38 -2.37 6.15
C GLY A 304 1.59 -3.22 7.40
N ASP A 305 2.57 -2.94 8.26
CA ASP A 305 2.77 -3.69 9.50
C ASP A 305 1.62 -3.44 10.49
N PHE A 306 1.15 -4.52 11.15
CA PHE A 306 0.14 -4.45 12.20
C PHE A 306 0.81 -4.41 13.57
N LEU A 307 0.38 -3.47 14.40
CA LEU A 307 0.95 -3.25 15.72
C LEU A 307 -0.10 -2.84 16.76
N GLU A 308 0.28 -2.92 18.02
CA GLU A 308 -0.46 -2.35 19.12
C GLU A 308 0.22 -1.04 19.57
N PHE A 309 -0.50 0.08 19.43
CA PHE A 309 -0.04 1.36 19.98
C PHE A 309 -0.68 1.56 21.36
N VAL A 310 0.16 1.62 22.38
CA VAL A 310 -0.27 1.60 23.79
C VAL A 310 -0.12 3.00 24.39
N THR A 311 -1.23 3.56 24.87
CA THR A 311 -1.26 4.77 25.69
C THR A 311 -1.62 4.43 27.12
N GLU A 312 -1.57 5.39 28.03
CA GLU A 312 -2.03 5.18 29.41
C GLU A 312 -3.50 4.78 29.52
N LYS A 313 -4.32 5.24 28.58
CA LYS A 313 -5.78 5.07 28.66
C LYS A 313 -6.32 3.96 27.74
N LYS A 314 -5.64 3.67 26.65
CA LYS A 314 -6.17 2.80 25.60
C LYS A 314 -5.02 2.14 24.81
N THR A 315 -5.27 0.92 24.36
CA THR A 315 -4.44 0.22 23.38
C THR A 315 -5.18 0.22 22.05
N TYR A 316 -4.50 0.71 21.01
CA TYR A 316 -5.00 0.73 19.64
C TYR A 316 -4.39 -0.44 18.88
N SER A 317 -5.23 -1.31 18.34
CA SER A 317 -4.80 -2.26 17.32
C SER A 317 -4.83 -1.53 15.98
N THR A 318 -3.70 -1.38 15.34
CA THR A 318 -3.53 -0.45 14.22
C THR A 318 -2.55 -0.97 13.18
N MET A 319 -2.49 -0.29 12.05
CA MET A 319 -1.57 -0.60 10.94
C MET A 319 -0.76 0.65 10.59
N VAL A 320 0.50 0.46 10.23
CA VAL A 320 1.31 1.53 9.63
C VAL A 320 0.79 1.82 8.23
N THR A 321 0.21 3.00 8.04
CA THR A 321 -0.39 3.40 6.76
C THR A 321 0.52 4.27 5.93
N GLN A 322 1.42 5.03 6.56
CA GLN A 322 2.38 5.87 5.85
C GLN A 322 3.68 6.02 6.63
N LEU A 323 4.78 6.06 5.90
CA LEU A 323 6.10 6.51 6.34
C LEU A 323 6.56 7.63 5.42
N SER A 324 6.98 8.77 5.98
CA SER A 324 7.50 9.90 5.21
C SER A 324 8.80 10.41 5.83
N VAL A 325 9.86 10.43 5.03
CA VAL A 325 11.18 10.94 5.44
C VAL A 325 11.46 12.26 4.73
N LYS A 326 11.77 13.29 5.51
CA LYS A 326 12.23 14.60 5.03
C LYS A 326 13.71 14.76 5.34
N GLY A 327 14.51 14.92 4.32
CA GLY A 327 15.95 14.95 4.45
C GLY A 327 16.50 16.13 5.28
N ASN A 328 15.86 17.28 5.19
CA ASN A 328 16.26 18.48 5.93
C ASN A 328 16.03 18.40 7.44
N LEU A 329 15.15 17.52 7.88
CA LEU A 329 14.79 17.35 9.31
C LEU A 329 15.41 16.11 9.94
N TYR A 330 15.95 15.19 9.15
CA TYR A 330 16.41 13.88 9.61
C TYR A 330 15.37 13.11 10.43
N GLU A 331 14.09 13.31 10.06
CA GLU A 331 12.95 12.75 10.76
C GLU A 331 12.11 11.90 9.80
N CYS A 332 11.53 10.84 10.35
CA CYS A 332 10.51 10.04 9.70
C CYS A 332 9.18 10.28 10.41
N SER A 333 8.19 10.77 9.68
CA SER A 333 6.80 10.80 10.13
C SER A 333 6.18 9.43 9.91
N VAL A 334 5.53 8.91 10.95
CA VAL A 334 4.82 7.63 10.98
C VAL A 334 3.35 7.90 11.16
N VAL A 335 2.53 7.37 10.26
CA VAL A 335 1.06 7.44 10.36
C VAL A 335 0.52 6.05 10.58
N LEU A 336 -0.31 5.90 11.61
CA LEU A 336 -1.00 4.66 11.95
C LEU A 336 -2.50 4.86 11.86
N GLY A 337 -3.21 3.87 11.36
CA GLY A 337 -4.66 3.85 11.39
C GLY A 337 -5.32 4.43 10.14
N GLU A 338 -6.33 5.29 10.29
CA GLU A 338 -7.07 5.84 9.16
C GLU A 338 -6.20 6.75 8.30
N TYR A 339 -6.16 6.45 7.03
CA TYR A 339 -5.51 7.28 6.04
C TYR A 339 -6.37 8.51 5.69
N ARG A 340 -5.84 9.71 5.93
CA ARG A 340 -6.48 10.95 5.50
C ARG A 340 -6.09 11.28 4.06
N ILE A 341 -6.87 10.81 3.09
CA ILE A 341 -6.70 11.24 1.71
C ILE A 341 -6.96 12.76 1.63
N LYS A 342 -5.99 13.53 1.20
CA LYS A 342 -6.19 14.95 0.91
C LYS A 342 -7.31 15.08 -0.14
N LEU A 343 -8.13 16.11 -0.03
CA LEU A 343 -9.27 16.32 -0.94
C LEU A 343 -8.84 16.30 -2.42
N THR A 344 -7.67 16.84 -2.72
CA THR A 344 -7.06 16.83 -4.06
C THR A 344 -6.78 15.42 -4.58
N ASP A 345 -6.33 14.52 -3.72
CA ASP A 345 -6.04 13.13 -4.10
C ASP A 345 -7.32 12.33 -4.23
N LYS A 346 -8.33 12.64 -3.42
CA LYS A 346 -9.67 12.06 -3.54
C LYS A 346 -10.35 12.45 -4.86
N ILE A 347 -10.17 13.67 -5.31
CA ILE A 347 -10.67 14.13 -6.62
C ILE A 347 -9.97 13.36 -7.75
N LYS A 348 -8.64 13.20 -7.71
CA LYS A 348 -7.88 12.43 -8.71
C LYS A 348 -8.30 10.95 -8.77
N LEU A 349 -8.64 10.34 -7.63
CA LEU A 349 -9.16 8.97 -7.58
C LEU A 349 -10.58 8.87 -8.17
N LEU A 350 -11.37 9.92 -8.08
CA LEU A 350 -12.71 9.99 -8.68
C LEU A 350 -12.66 10.26 -10.20
N GLU A 351 -11.63 10.97 -10.66
CA GLU A 351 -11.40 11.24 -12.09
C GLU A 351 -10.85 10.02 -12.86
N LYS A 352 -10.25 9.05 -12.16
CA LYS A 352 -9.78 7.77 -12.73
C LYS A 352 -10.88 6.69 -12.85
N LYS A 353 -12.09 6.94 -12.37
CA LYS A 353 -13.26 6.08 -12.54
C LYS A 353 -14.17 6.62 -13.65
#